data_2e85b4e3e1680d27dc8da9ed23d21666
#
_entry.id   2e85b4e3e1680d27dc8da9ed23d21666
#
_cell.length_a   1.000
_cell.length_b   1.000
_cell.length_c   1.000
_cell.angle_alpha   90.00
_cell.angle_beta   90.00
_cell.angle_gamma   90.00
#
_symmetry.space_group_name_H-M   'P 1'
#
loop_
_entity.id
_entity.type
_entity.pdbx_description
1 polymer ?
#
loop_
_entity_poly.entity_id
_entity_poly.type
_entity_poly.pdbx_seq_one_letter_code
_entity_poly.pdbx_strand_id
1 'polypeptide(L)'
;MSYLQKIKGQRSILCMMLLSAMLFSFCKKKEVALAELKVSLSEVSFQPEEGSADVTIISSGNWSINNSASSWLQLSKTAGEGGNINLKLTVTPNNTGLTRSVTLLINSGSQARRVKVSQISTLFPSYNTSPQAPDSIGMSTAVQLAAKFELGWNIGNTLEATGGETSWGNPLITESYVKAVKPLGFTAIRLPCAWNLHLDNKANAHIDQEWMKRVKEVVGYCVNNDLYVMLNIHWDGGWLEHNITKLKQDSVNAKQKALWEQIATAMRDFDEHLMFASANEPAADNAEEMAILASYHQTFVNAVRSTGGKNSHRVLIIQGPNTNATLTSDLMNTLPKDPTANRRLMVEVHNYLPSQFCFLNEDVSWGKMAYYWGRGYHSTIEPDRNATYGEEDAHIADYNRMKTKFVDKGIPVLMGEYGAYRRGGSANVPQELELHNASVDYWITFTTKEALTRGIKPFWWDTGGAVDRRNYTVKDQRTIDALLEGGK
;
A
#
# COMPACT_ATOMS: atom_id res chain seq x y z
N MET A 1 3.81 -62.48 -46.72
CA MET A 1 4.59 -63.74 -46.96
C MET A 1 4.84 -64.29 -45.58
N SER A 2 4.04 -65.22 -45.15
CA SER A 2 4.09 -66.71 -45.25
C SER A 2 5.18 -67.23 -44.29
N TYR A 3 5.04 -68.16 -43.41
CA TYR A 3 4.20 -69.34 -43.25
C TYR A 3 4.64 -69.94 -41.88
N LEU A 4 3.74 -70.29 -40.94
CA LEU A 4 3.27 -71.65 -40.64
C LEU A 4 4.38 -72.71 -40.52
N GLN A 5 4.47 -73.58 -39.56
CA GLN A 5 3.55 -74.59 -38.99
C GLN A 5 4.30 -75.31 -37.85
N LYS A 6 3.68 -75.63 -36.70
CA LYS A 6 3.04 -76.89 -36.32
C LYS A 6 3.96 -78.13 -36.20
N ILE A 7 3.97 -78.83 -35.08
CA ILE A 7 3.31 -80.14 -34.86
C ILE A 7 3.81 -80.73 -33.50
N LYS A 8 2.91 -80.98 -32.58
CA LYS A 8 2.45 -82.18 -31.94
C LYS A 8 3.47 -83.26 -31.49
N GLY A 9 3.27 -83.72 -30.30
CA GLY A 9 3.68 -85.09 -29.82
C GLY A 9 3.29 -85.35 -28.40
N GLN A 10 2.21 -86.08 -28.20
CA GLN A 10 1.73 -86.73 -26.94
C GLN A 10 2.53 -87.96 -26.56
N ARG A 11 2.55 -88.30 -25.27
CA ARG A 11 2.21 -89.58 -24.57
C ARG A 11 3.08 -89.69 -23.33
N SER A 12 2.50 -89.62 -22.16
CA SER A 12 1.85 -90.72 -21.32
C SER A 12 2.80 -91.69 -20.66
N ILE A 13 2.53 -91.92 -19.37
CA ILE A 13 2.58 -93.07 -18.50
C ILE A 13 3.43 -92.82 -17.25
N LEU A 14 2.85 -92.64 -16.12
CA LEU A 14 2.23 -93.42 -15.07
C LEU A 14 3.26 -94.00 -14.04
N CYS A 15 2.96 -93.81 -12.79
CA CYS A 15 3.30 -94.50 -11.54
C CYS A 15 4.67 -94.37 -10.91
N MET A 16 4.74 -93.70 -9.76
CA MET A 16 4.84 -94.46 -8.51
C MET A 16 4.83 -93.49 -7.29
N MET A 17 3.95 -93.83 -6.34
CA MET A 17 3.91 -93.18 -5.02
C MET A 17 5.17 -93.51 -4.24
N LEU A 18 5.73 -92.44 -3.66
CA LEU A 18 6.54 -92.56 -2.43
C LEU A 18 6.30 -91.38 -1.52
N LEU A 19 5.70 -91.68 -0.36
CA LEU A 19 5.41 -90.79 0.72
C LEU A 19 6.74 -90.21 1.27
N SER A 20 6.95 -88.92 1.16
CA SER A 20 7.97 -88.19 1.91
C SER A 20 7.34 -86.92 2.51
N ALA A 21 7.05 -87.00 3.79
CA ALA A 21 6.58 -85.86 4.59
C ALA A 21 7.66 -84.79 4.66
N MET A 22 7.62 -83.84 3.78
CA MET A 22 8.36 -82.55 3.95
C MET A 22 7.56 -81.62 4.82
N LEU A 23 8.02 -81.38 6.01
CA LEU A 23 7.63 -80.25 6.89
C LEU A 23 7.92 -78.91 6.17
N PHE A 24 6.92 -78.35 5.57
CA PHE A 24 6.97 -76.95 5.18
C PHE A 24 6.88 -76.06 6.42
N SER A 25 8.03 -75.67 6.99
CA SER A 25 8.12 -74.54 7.87
C SER A 25 7.68 -73.32 7.10
N PHE A 26 6.42 -72.91 7.26
CA PHE A 26 5.96 -71.59 6.86
C PHE A 26 6.70 -70.51 7.68
N CYS A 27 7.80 -69.99 7.13
CA CYS A 27 8.37 -68.76 7.58
C CYS A 27 7.34 -67.70 7.32
N LYS A 28 6.50 -67.30 8.30
CA LYS A 28 5.72 -66.13 8.28
C LYS A 28 6.71 -64.98 8.13
N LYS A 29 6.87 -64.44 6.90
CA LYS A 29 7.42 -63.11 6.73
C LYS A 29 6.56 -62.17 7.60
N LYS A 30 7.14 -61.71 8.70
CA LYS A 30 6.58 -60.62 9.46
C LYS A 30 6.44 -59.48 8.45
N GLU A 31 5.22 -59.16 8.01
CA GLU A 31 4.97 -57.88 7.32
C GLU A 31 5.48 -56.80 8.25
N VAL A 32 6.61 -56.21 7.88
CA VAL A 32 7.09 -55.01 8.54
C VAL A 32 6.06 -53.96 8.19
N ALA A 33 5.13 -53.69 9.10
CA ALA A 33 4.21 -52.58 8.95
C ALA A 33 5.04 -51.35 8.60
N LEU A 34 4.79 -50.77 7.45
CA LEU A 34 5.47 -49.55 7.02
C LEU A 34 5.29 -48.53 8.15
N ALA A 35 6.43 -48.06 8.66
CA ALA A 35 6.42 -47.08 9.73
C ALA A 35 5.55 -45.90 9.32
N GLU A 36 4.46 -45.62 10.02
CA GLU A 36 3.61 -44.48 9.74
C GLU A 36 4.25 -43.23 10.35
N LEU A 37 4.41 -42.17 9.53
CA LEU A 37 4.82 -40.87 10.01
C LEU A 37 3.94 -39.80 9.34
N LYS A 38 3.18 -39.08 10.18
CA LYS A 38 2.32 -37.94 9.77
C LYS A 38 2.59 -36.72 10.64
N VAL A 39 2.34 -35.55 10.09
CA VAL A 39 2.38 -34.26 10.80
C VAL A 39 1.09 -33.49 10.52
N SER A 40 0.56 -32.79 11.51
CA SER A 40 -0.68 -32.01 11.39
C SER A 40 -0.54 -30.76 10.52
N LEU A 41 0.66 -30.17 10.47
CA LEU A 41 0.98 -28.96 9.72
C LEU A 41 2.28 -29.14 8.95
N SER A 42 2.33 -28.71 7.72
CA SER A 42 3.56 -28.64 6.91
C SER A 42 4.26 -27.27 6.98
N GLU A 43 3.55 -26.26 7.46
CA GLU A 43 4.07 -24.89 7.63
C GLU A 43 3.48 -24.25 8.89
N VAL A 44 4.34 -23.50 9.64
CA VAL A 44 3.98 -22.72 10.82
C VAL A 44 4.62 -21.34 10.68
N SER A 45 3.82 -20.27 10.77
CA SER A 45 4.28 -18.88 10.67
C SER A 45 4.04 -18.14 11.98
N PHE A 46 5.06 -17.46 12.46
CA PHE A 46 5.01 -16.65 13.67
C PHE A 46 5.09 -15.16 13.36
N GLN A 47 4.43 -14.37 14.20
CA GLN A 47 4.62 -12.93 14.28
C GLN A 47 6.00 -12.62 14.89
N PRO A 48 6.47 -11.36 14.83
CA PRO A 48 7.81 -11.01 15.31
C PRO A 48 8.04 -11.23 16.80
N GLU A 49 6.98 -11.12 17.61
CA GLU A 49 7.03 -11.28 19.05
C GLU A 49 7.32 -12.74 19.43
N GLU A 50 7.60 -12.98 20.68
CA GLU A 50 7.66 -14.38 21.16
C GLU A 50 6.29 -15.05 20.95
N GLY A 51 6.30 -16.32 20.66
CA GLY A 51 5.07 -17.06 20.39
C GLY A 51 5.26 -18.57 20.49
N SER A 52 4.14 -19.27 20.54
CA SER A 52 4.15 -20.74 20.49
C SER A 52 3.05 -21.29 19.60
N ALA A 53 3.30 -22.46 19.02
CA ALA A 53 2.35 -23.23 18.23
C ALA A 53 2.55 -24.73 18.47
N ASP A 54 1.49 -25.50 18.28
CA ASP A 54 1.52 -26.94 18.44
C ASP A 54 1.46 -27.64 17.08
N VAL A 55 2.30 -28.67 16.90
CA VAL A 55 2.31 -29.57 15.76
C VAL A 55 2.15 -30.99 16.26
N THR A 56 1.13 -31.69 15.80
CA THR A 56 0.95 -33.11 16.16
C THR A 56 1.79 -33.98 15.23
N ILE A 57 2.59 -34.87 15.81
CA ILE A 57 3.32 -35.93 15.14
C ILE A 57 2.65 -37.24 15.47
N ILE A 58 2.30 -38.04 14.46
CA ILE A 58 1.84 -39.43 14.60
C ILE A 58 2.93 -40.29 14.02
N SER A 59 3.52 -41.15 14.85
CA SER A 59 4.58 -42.08 14.45
C SER A 59 4.35 -43.47 15.02
N SER A 60 4.52 -44.51 14.21
CA SER A 60 4.45 -45.90 14.66
C SER A 60 5.74 -46.43 15.30
N GLY A 61 6.82 -45.66 15.24
CA GLY A 61 8.14 -46.01 15.79
C GLY A 61 8.87 -44.79 16.35
N ASN A 62 10.08 -45.01 16.87
CA ASN A 62 10.91 -43.93 17.37
C ASN A 62 11.12 -42.85 16.31
N TRP A 63 11.07 -41.61 16.73
CA TRP A 63 11.23 -40.46 15.87
C TRP A 63 12.27 -39.47 16.40
N SER A 64 12.82 -38.67 15.53
CA SER A 64 13.75 -37.59 15.86
C SER A 64 13.58 -36.39 14.95
N ILE A 65 13.96 -35.19 15.45
CA ILE A 65 13.96 -33.92 14.72
C ILE A 65 15.35 -33.31 14.82
N ASN A 66 15.87 -32.85 13.69
CA ASN A 66 17.03 -31.97 13.67
C ASN A 66 16.54 -30.51 13.61
N ASN A 67 16.90 -29.73 14.62
CA ASN A 67 16.62 -28.30 14.69
C ASN A 67 17.93 -27.48 14.58
N SER A 68 18.24 -27.00 13.39
CA SER A 68 19.40 -26.12 13.14
C SER A 68 19.18 -24.67 13.58
N ALA A 69 17.97 -24.33 14.04
CA ALA A 69 17.57 -23.00 14.45
C ALA A 69 17.36 -22.85 15.96
N SER A 70 18.04 -23.66 16.77
CA SER A 70 17.88 -23.73 18.23
C SER A 70 18.17 -22.40 18.95
N SER A 71 18.85 -21.46 18.30
CA SER A 71 19.09 -20.11 18.83
C SER A 71 17.82 -19.23 18.91
N TRP A 72 16.77 -19.57 18.14
CA TRP A 72 15.53 -18.79 18.12
C TRP A 72 14.23 -19.63 18.12
N LEU A 73 14.33 -20.92 17.80
CA LEU A 73 13.22 -21.89 17.81
C LEU A 73 13.52 -22.99 18.80
N GLN A 74 12.72 -23.09 19.85
CA GLN A 74 12.78 -24.16 20.81
C GLN A 74 11.69 -25.19 20.54
N LEU A 75 12.02 -26.47 20.70
CA LEU A 75 11.10 -27.59 20.58
C LEU A 75 10.93 -28.23 21.96
N SER A 76 9.69 -28.54 22.33
CA SER A 76 9.42 -29.23 23.61
C SER A 76 10.07 -30.62 23.69
N LYS A 77 10.31 -31.25 22.53
CA LYS A 77 10.99 -32.53 22.38
C LYS A 77 11.71 -32.60 21.04
N THR A 78 12.84 -33.25 20.96
CA THR A 78 13.58 -33.48 19.71
C THR A 78 13.62 -34.93 19.27
N ALA A 79 13.17 -35.85 20.14
CA ALA A 79 13.04 -37.27 19.85
C ALA A 79 12.05 -37.91 20.82
N GLY A 80 11.60 -39.12 20.51
CA GLY A 80 10.72 -39.92 21.37
C GLY A 80 10.33 -41.27 20.76
N GLU A 81 9.53 -42.00 21.50
CA GLU A 81 8.92 -43.25 21.03
C GLU A 81 7.71 -42.98 20.16
N GLY A 82 7.22 -44.01 19.47
CA GLY A 82 6.01 -43.92 18.65
C GLY A 82 4.77 -43.57 19.47
N GLY A 83 3.78 -42.97 18.80
CA GLY A 83 2.53 -42.52 19.38
C GLY A 83 1.95 -41.29 18.72
N ASN A 84 1.02 -40.65 19.41
CA ASN A 84 0.49 -39.33 19.07
C ASN A 84 1.17 -38.30 19.98
N ILE A 85 2.02 -37.48 19.41
CA ILE A 85 2.88 -36.54 20.12
C ILE A 85 2.46 -35.10 19.82
N ASN A 86 2.14 -34.31 20.84
CA ASN A 86 2.03 -32.88 20.71
C ASN A 86 3.41 -32.24 20.87
N LEU A 87 3.94 -31.68 19.77
CA LEU A 87 5.20 -30.97 19.72
C LEU A 87 4.91 -29.49 19.82
N LYS A 88 5.27 -28.85 20.93
CA LYS A 88 5.21 -27.41 21.08
C LYS A 88 6.45 -26.77 20.49
N LEU A 89 6.24 -25.82 19.56
CA LEU A 89 7.23 -24.93 18.99
C LEU A 89 7.16 -23.60 19.76
N THR A 90 8.30 -23.04 20.18
CA THR A 90 8.36 -21.74 20.86
C THR A 90 9.44 -20.91 20.19
N VAL A 91 9.12 -19.66 19.82
CA VAL A 91 10.07 -18.74 19.18
C VAL A 91 10.37 -17.55 20.10
N THR A 92 11.64 -17.11 20.08
CA THR A 92 12.04 -15.84 20.70
C THR A 92 11.70 -14.67 19.77
N PRO A 93 11.62 -13.40 20.25
CA PRO A 93 11.38 -12.24 19.38
C PRO A 93 12.39 -12.13 18.26
N ASN A 94 11.92 -11.78 17.06
CA ASN A 94 12.76 -11.56 15.89
C ASN A 94 12.97 -10.07 15.63
N ASN A 95 14.05 -9.51 16.13
CA ASN A 95 14.43 -8.11 15.97
C ASN A 95 15.55 -7.92 14.93
N THR A 96 15.73 -8.88 14.02
CA THR A 96 16.87 -8.88 13.09
C THR A 96 16.67 -8.02 11.84
N GLY A 97 15.45 -7.54 11.61
CA GLY A 97 15.09 -6.83 10.37
C GLY A 97 14.83 -7.77 9.18
N LEU A 98 15.00 -9.09 9.37
CA LEU A 98 14.81 -10.08 8.31
C LEU A 98 13.92 -11.22 8.80
N THR A 99 13.02 -11.66 7.93
CA THR A 99 12.27 -12.90 8.16
C THR A 99 13.24 -14.06 8.30
N ARG A 100 13.11 -14.82 9.38
CA ARG A 100 13.89 -16.04 9.59
C ARG A 100 13.04 -17.27 9.38
N SER A 101 13.64 -18.34 8.86
CA SER A 101 12.95 -19.59 8.63
C SER A 101 13.88 -20.79 8.78
N VAL A 102 13.29 -21.95 9.11
CA VAL A 102 13.96 -23.23 9.15
C VAL A 102 12.98 -24.30 8.68
N THR A 103 13.50 -25.35 8.07
CA THR A 103 12.73 -26.57 7.78
C THR A 103 13.13 -27.64 8.75
N LEU A 104 12.23 -27.97 9.66
CA LEU A 104 12.39 -29.11 10.58
C LEU A 104 12.21 -30.41 9.78
N LEU A 105 13.19 -31.31 9.87
CA LEU A 105 13.11 -32.63 9.30
C LEU A 105 12.80 -33.64 10.42
N ILE A 106 11.62 -34.24 10.36
CA ILE A 106 11.15 -35.24 11.31
C ILE A 106 11.35 -36.60 10.67
N ASN A 107 12.12 -37.46 11.31
CA ASN A 107 12.46 -38.79 10.80
C ASN A 107 11.89 -39.88 11.70
N SER A 108 11.40 -40.97 11.10
CA SER A 108 11.03 -42.20 11.79
C SER A 108 11.27 -43.39 10.86
N GLY A 109 12.24 -44.26 11.22
CA GLY A 109 12.70 -45.33 10.34
C GLY A 109 13.17 -44.79 8.98
N SER A 110 12.59 -45.28 7.90
CA SER A 110 12.88 -44.81 6.52
C SER A 110 12.01 -43.61 6.07
N GLN A 111 11.09 -43.13 6.89
CA GLN A 111 10.20 -42.02 6.55
C GLN A 111 10.70 -40.70 7.10
N ALA A 112 10.44 -39.63 6.33
CA ALA A 112 10.70 -38.24 6.73
C ALA A 112 9.50 -37.36 6.41
N ARG A 113 9.25 -36.38 7.29
CA ARG A 113 8.29 -35.28 7.06
C ARG A 113 8.97 -33.95 7.32
N ARG A 114 8.51 -32.92 6.61
CA ARG A 114 9.06 -31.56 6.73
C ARG A 114 8.00 -30.63 7.30
N VAL A 115 8.42 -29.80 8.24
CA VAL A 115 7.61 -28.68 8.74
C VAL A 115 8.45 -27.43 8.57
N LYS A 116 8.00 -26.52 7.72
CA LYS A 116 8.62 -25.21 7.55
C LYS A 116 8.15 -24.30 8.68
N VAL A 117 9.07 -23.71 9.41
CA VAL A 117 8.80 -22.72 10.45
C VAL A 117 9.38 -21.39 10.00
N SER A 118 8.57 -20.34 9.98
CA SER A 118 8.98 -18.99 9.64
C SER A 118 8.56 -17.99 10.72
N GLN A 119 9.34 -16.93 10.87
CA GLN A 119 9.00 -15.81 11.75
C GLN A 119 9.43 -14.50 11.11
N ILE A 120 8.47 -13.59 10.93
CA ILE A 120 8.76 -12.24 10.45
C ILE A 120 9.53 -11.44 11.51
N SER A 121 10.10 -10.30 11.14
CA SER A 121 10.90 -9.48 12.06
C SER A 121 10.14 -8.26 12.55
N THR A 122 10.31 -7.86 13.84
CA THR A 122 10.11 -6.45 14.24
C THR A 122 11.46 -5.75 14.15
N LEU A 123 11.53 -4.76 13.26
CA LEU A 123 12.62 -3.80 13.29
C LEU A 123 12.42 -2.71 14.35
N PHE A 124 11.17 -2.45 14.73
CA PHE A 124 10.81 -1.33 15.58
C PHE A 124 9.84 -1.78 16.69
N PRO A 125 9.85 -1.11 17.85
CA PRO A 125 8.90 -1.38 18.90
C PRO A 125 7.46 -1.05 18.45
N SER A 126 6.46 -1.60 19.12
CA SER A 126 5.09 -1.14 18.95
C SER A 126 4.91 0.18 19.73
N TYR A 127 4.33 1.16 19.05
CA TYR A 127 3.97 2.45 19.63
C TYR A 127 2.50 2.53 20.06
N ASN A 128 1.73 1.48 19.78
CA ASN A 128 0.35 1.36 20.26
C ASN A 128 0.31 0.81 21.70
N THR A 129 0.75 1.60 22.66
CA THR A 129 0.88 1.20 24.07
C THR A 129 -0.40 1.42 24.89
N SER A 130 -1.37 2.14 24.36
CA SER A 130 -2.63 2.47 25.05
C SER A 130 -3.81 2.55 24.06
N PRO A 131 -4.19 1.40 23.46
CA PRO A 131 -5.33 1.36 22.56
C PRO A 131 -6.63 1.70 23.30
N GLN A 132 -7.54 2.38 22.61
CA GLN A 132 -8.85 2.72 23.15
C GLN A 132 -9.94 1.80 22.60
N ALA A 133 -11.06 1.70 23.31
CA ALA A 133 -12.25 1.05 22.79
C ALA A 133 -12.75 1.77 21.51
N PRO A 134 -13.28 1.06 20.50
CA PRO A 134 -13.81 1.67 19.28
C PRO A 134 -14.88 2.73 19.56
N ASP A 135 -14.79 3.89 18.91
CA ASP A 135 -15.77 4.98 18.95
C ASP A 135 -16.24 5.31 17.52
N SER A 136 -17.51 5.02 17.24
CA SER A 136 -18.14 5.30 15.93
C SER A 136 -18.97 6.59 15.92
N ILE A 137 -19.11 7.29 17.05
CA ILE A 137 -19.97 8.48 17.16
C ILE A 137 -19.42 9.60 16.26
N GLY A 138 -20.28 10.10 15.36
CA GLY A 138 -19.94 11.16 14.42
C GLY A 138 -19.00 10.71 13.28
N MET A 139 -18.87 9.40 13.03
CA MET A 139 -17.97 8.86 12.01
C MET A 139 -18.74 8.31 10.81
N SER A 140 -18.64 8.98 9.67
CA SER A 140 -19.27 8.62 8.39
C SER A 140 -18.59 7.45 7.69
N THR A 141 -19.33 6.74 6.82
CA THR A 141 -18.73 5.87 5.80
C THR A 141 -17.95 6.70 4.76
N ALA A 142 -17.11 6.06 3.97
CA ALA A 142 -16.34 6.77 2.93
C ALA A 142 -17.24 7.53 1.95
N VAL A 143 -18.36 6.92 1.50
CA VAL A 143 -19.32 7.56 0.58
C VAL A 143 -20.00 8.75 1.24
N GLN A 144 -20.45 8.62 2.48
CA GLN A 144 -21.06 9.71 3.22
C GLN A 144 -20.09 10.86 3.44
N LEU A 145 -18.82 10.55 3.74
CA LEU A 145 -17.80 11.55 3.97
C LEU A 145 -17.44 12.27 2.65
N ALA A 146 -17.24 11.54 1.55
CA ALA A 146 -16.93 12.12 0.26
C ALA A 146 -18.06 13.04 -0.27
N ALA A 147 -19.30 12.87 0.19
CA ALA A 147 -20.41 13.77 -0.15
C ALA A 147 -20.39 15.11 0.60
N LYS A 148 -19.50 15.27 1.59
CA LYS A 148 -19.41 16.49 2.43
C LYS A 148 -18.37 17.49 1.94
N PHE A 149 -17.53 17.12 0.97
CA PHE A 149 -16.55 18.02 0.34
C PHE A 149 -16.50 17.80 -1.17
N GLU A 150 -16.07 18.81 -1.91
CA GLU A 150 -15.96 18.74 -3.37
C GLU A 150 -14.59 19.16 -3.86
N LEU A 151 -14.18 20.40 -3.65
CA LEU A 151 -12.89 20.91 -4.06
C LEU A 151 -11.90 20.86 -2.90
N GLY A 152 -10.75 20.27 -3.17
CA GLY A 152 -9.64 20.21 -2.25
C GLY A 152 -8.46 21.09 -2.65
N TRP A 153 -7.62 21.40 -1.69
CA TRP A 153 -6.44 22.24 -1.82
C TRP A 153 -5.25 21.59 -1.14
N ASN A 154 -4.13 21.44 -1.85
CA ASN A 154 -2.87 21.02 -1.23
C ASN A 154 -2.14 22.24 -0.63
N ILE A 155 -1.65 22.10 0.61
CA ILE A 155 -0.66 23.02 1.17
C ILE A 155 0.72 22.41 0.91
N GLY A 156 1.14 22.39 -0.36
CA GLY A 156 2.38 21.78 -0.80
C GLY A 156 3.61 22.64 -0.53
N ASN A 157 4.81 22.04 -0.59
CA ASN A 157 6.11 22.66 -0.31
C ASN A 157 6.21 23.25 1.10
N THR A 158 5.71 22.49 2.10
CA THR A 158 5.76 22.88 3.52
C THR A 158 6.13 21.69 4.42
N LEU A 159 5.14 20.96 4.98
CA LEU A 159 5.41 19.87 5.93
C LEU A 159 6.11 18.66 5.28
N GLU A 160 6.08 18.52 3.97
CA GLU A 160 6.82 17.51 3.22
C GLU A 160 8.23 17.94 2.82
N ALA A 161 8.59 19.21 3.04
CA ALA A 161 9.89 19.73 2.66
C ALA A 161 11.02 19.06 3.45
N THR A 162 12.02 18.53 2.74
CA THR A 162 13.04 17.62 3.29
C THR A 162 13.98 18.25 4.32
N GLY A 163 14.06 19.57 4.39
CA GLY A 163 14.85 20.33 5.37
C GLY A 163 14.02 20.96 6.50
N GLY A 164 12.74 20.61 6.60
CA GLY A 164 11.77 21.19 7.51
C GLY A 164 10.81 22.17 6.84
N GLU A 165 9.73 22.54 7.52
CA GLU A 165 8.54 23.20 6.98
C GLU A 165 8.81 24.46 6.11
N THR A 166 9.89 25.16 6.36
CA THR A 166 10.23 26.41 5.64
C THR A 166 11.38 26.27 4.64
N SER A 167 11.98 25.10 4.53
CA SER A 167 13.24 24.90 3.79
C SER A 167 13.10 25.08 2.28
N TRP A 168 11.91 24.96 1.72
CA TRP A 168 11.64 25.20 0.30
C TRP A 168 11.06 26.59 0.03
N GLY A 169 11.25 27.54 0.95
CA GLY A 169 10.97 28.97 0.77
C GLY A 169 9.58 29.45 1.18
N ASN A 170 8.68 28.56 1.55
CA ASN A 170 7.39 28.93 2.13
C ASN A 170 7.55 29.31 3.61
N PRO A 171 6.70 30.19 4.15
CA PRO A 171 6.60 30.42 5.57
C PRO A 171 5.92 29.23 6.26
N LEU A 172 5.96 29.22 7.61
CA LEU A 172 5.16 28.30 8.42
C LEU A 172 3.67 28.41 8.04
N ILE A 173 2.97 27.29 8.01
CA ILE A 173 1.52 27.27 7.83
C ILE A 173 0.87 27.93 9.04
N THR A 174 0.00 28.90 8.81
CA THR A 174 -0.74 29.61 9.87
C THR A 174 -2.24 29.34 9.76
N GLU A 175 -2.95 29.49 10.86
CA GLU A 175 -4.41 29.41 10.85
C GLU A 175 -5.02 30.52 9.96
N SER A 176 -4.37 31.70 9.88
CA SER A 176 -4.80 32.80 9.02
C SER A 176 -4.73 32.41 7.53
N TYR A 177 -3.70 31.65 7.11
CA TYR A 177 -3.65 31.12 5.74
C TYR A 177 -4.81 30.14 5.48
N VAL A 178 -5.07 29.23 6.38
CA VAL A 178 -6.19 28.27 6.27
C VAL A 178 -7.52 29.02 6.16
N LYS A 179 -7.72 30.05 6.99
CA LYS A 179 -8.90 30.96 6.94
C LYS A 179 -9.01 31.72 5.63
N ALA A 180 -7.90 32.02 4.95
CA ALA A 180 -7.92 32.70 3.66
C ALA A 180 -8.28 31.75 2.50
N VAL A 181 -7.94 30.46 2.59
CA VAL A 181 -8.24 29.46 1.56
C VAL A 181 -9.72 29.05 1.57
N LYS A 182 -10.35 28.90 2.73
CA LYS A 182 -11.74 28.44 2.85
C LYS A 182 -12.75 29.28 2.04
N PRO A 183 -12.78 30.63 2.13
CA PRO A 183 -13.75 31.44 1.41
C PRO A 183 -13.55 31.45 -0.11
N LEU A 184 -12.42 30.90 -0.60
CA LEU A 184 -12.19 30.70 -2.03
C LEU A 184 -12.95 29.48 -2.59
N GLY A 185 -13.77 28.78 -1.78
CA GLY A 185 -14.61 27.68 -2.23
C GLY A 185 -14.04 26.28 -1.97
N PHE A 186 -12.88 26.18 -1.33
CA PHE A 186 -12.30 24.88 -0.99
C PHE A 186 -12.85 24.37 0.33
N THR A 187 -13.25 23.09 0.33
CA THR A 187 -13.87 22.41 1.48
C THR A 187 -13.00 21.33 2.11
N ALA A 188 -11.88 21.02 1.47
CA ALA A 188 -10.92 20.04 1.97
C ALA A 188 -9.46 20.50 1.74
N ILE A 189 -8.57 20.08 2.63
CA ILE A 189 -7.14 20.34 2.58
C ILE A 189 -6.40 19.00 2.53
N ARG A 190 -5.44 18.86 1.61
CA ARG A 190 -4.42 17.82 1.70
C ARG A 190 -3.16 18.42 2.31
N LEU A 191 -2.66 17.78 3.36
CA LEU A 191 -1.42 18.12 4.05
C LEU A 191 -0.37 17.07 3.71
N PRO A 192 0.45 17.28 2.67
CA PRO A 192 1.62 16.47 2.43
C PRO A 192 2.56 16.59 3.63
N CYS A 193 3.04 15.45 4.18
CA CYS A 193 3.83 15.48 5.39
C CYS A 193 4.98 14.46 5.38
N ALA A 194 6.19 14.91 5.70
CA ALA A 194 7.36 14.08 5.94
C ALA A 194 7.40 13.63 7.41
N TRP A 195 7.74 12.38 7.64
CA TRP A 195 7.84 11.79 8.98
C TRP A 195 9.19 11.12 9.24
N ASN A 196 9.69 10.34 8.25
CA ASN A 196 10.98 9.65 8.35
C ASN A 196 12.16 10.65 8.45
N LEU A 197 12.01 11.84 7.88
CA LEU A 197 13.01 12.90 7.97
C LEU A 197 12.98 13.62 9.33
N HIS A 198 11.92 13.41 10.11
CA HIS A 198 11.71 13.99 11.44
C HIS A 198 11.69 12.92 12.55
N LEU A 199 12.59 11.92 12.43
CA LEU A 199 12.82 10.94 13.48
C LEU A 199 13.93 11.45 14.42
N ASP A 200 13.63 11.54 15.72
CA ASP A 200 14.64 11.80 16.75
C ASP A 200 15.50 10.56 17.01
N ASN A 201 14.94 9.36 16.74
CA ASN A 201 15.67 8.10 16.82
C ASN A 201 15.33 7.20 15.61
N LYS A 202 16.25 7.17 14.64
CA LYS A 202 16.10 6.35 13.42
C LYS A 202 16.15 4.84 13.71
N ALA A 203 16.81 4.42 14.77
CA ALA A 203 16.97 2.99 15.09
C ALA A 203 15.65 2.33 15.52
N ASN A 204 14.74 3.11 16.10
CA ASN A 204 13.41 2.63 16.51
C ASN A 204 12.25 3.30 15.79
N ALA A 205 12.51 4.15 14.78
CA ALA A 205 11.53 4.93 14.04
C ALA A 205 10.64 5.82 14.94
N HIS A 206 11.22 6.41 16.01
CA HIS A 206 10.50 7.33 16.90
C HIS A 206 10.41 8.71 16.26
N ILE A 207 9.18 9.23 16.12
CA ILE A 207 8.92 10.56 15.57
C ILE A 207 9.26 11.62 16.64
N ASP A 208 9.97 12.66 16.21
CA ASP A 208 10.22 13.84 17.04
C ASP A 208 8.90 14.44 17.56
N GLN A 209 8.82 14.68 18.87
CA GLN A 209 7.55 15.08 19.50
C GLN A 209 7.20 16.54 19.20
N GLU A 210 8.17 17.42 18.95
CA GLU A 210 7.87 18.80 18.53
C GLU A 210 7.32 18.80 17.09
N TRP A 211 7.84 17.92 16.21
CA TRP A 211 7.28 17.73 14.88
C TRP A 211 5.84 17.17 14.93
N MET A 212 5.62 16.14 15.72
CA MET A 212 4.28 15.57 15.92
C MET A 212 3.29 16.64 16.40
N LYS A 213 3.68 17.44 17.38
CA LYS A 213 2.89 18.53 17.91
C LYS A 213 2.60 19.59 16.84
N ARG A 214 3.63 19.96 16.04
CA ARG A 214 3.48 20.92 14.94
C ARG A 214 2.48 20.44 13.89
N VAL A 215 2.60 19.21 13.42
CA VAL A 215 1.64 18.64 12.45
C VAL A 215 0.23 18.59 13.03
N LYS A 216 0.08 18.18 14.29
CA LYS A 216 -1.22 18.16 14.99
C LYS A 216 -1.84 19.55 15.09
N GLU A 217 -1.02 20.58 15.32
CA GLU A 217 -1.45 21.99 15.34
C GLU A 217 -2.02 22.42 13.99
N VAL A 218 -1.32 22.11 12.87
CA VAL A 218 -1.79 22.44 11.51
C VAL A 218 -3.07 21.70 11.14
N VAL A 219 -3.17 20.42 11.50
CA VAL A 219 -4.44 19.67 11.37
C VAL A 219 -5.55 20.36 12.15
N GLY A 220 -5.26 20.81 13.37
CA GLY A 220 -6.19 21.56 14.20
C GLY A 220 -6.68 22.86 13.54
N TYR A 221 -5.81 23.60 12.87
CA TYR A 221 -6.21 24.79 12.11
C TYR A 221 -7.27 24.48 11.05
N CYS A 222 -7.11 23.37 10.33
CA CYS A 222 -8.05 22.98 9.31
C CYS A 222 -9.39 22.51 9.90
N VAL A 223 -9.34 21.59 10.87
CA VAL A 223 -10.55 21.01 11.51
C VAL A 223 -11.36 22.07 12.23
N ASN A 224 -10.71 22.97 12.99
CA ASN A 224 -11.37 24.06 13.71
C ASN A 224 -12.02 25.11 12.77
N ASN A 225 -11.61 25.14 11.50
CA ASN A 225 -12.22 25.96 10.47
C ASN A 225 -13.16 25.17 9.57
N ASP A 226 -13.64 23.99 10.00
CA ASP A 226 -14.60 23.17 9.28
C ASP A 226 -14.13 22.81 7.86
N LEU A 227 -12.89 22.33 7.76
CA LEU A 227 -12.29 21.81 6.55
C LEU A 227 -11.93 20.34 6.75
N TYR A 228 -12.24 19.51 5.78
CA TYR A 228 -11.80 18.11 5.76
C TYR A 228 -10.30 18.05 5.47
N VAL A 229 -9.60 17.14 6.14
CA VAL A 229 -8.13 17.07 6.07
C VAL A 229 -7.71 15.68 5.65
N MET A 230 -6.89 15.59 4.62
CA MET A 230 -6.14 14.40 4.23
C MET A 230 -4.68 14.56 4.65
N LEU A 231 -4.24 13.80 5.65
CA LEU A 231 -2.86 13.75 6.12
C LEU A 231 -2.20 12.47 5.65
N ASN A 232 -1.04 12.57 5.00
CA ASN A 232 -0.33 11.42 4.44
C ASN A 232 1.07 11.22 5.02
N ILE A 233 1.71 10.13 4.59
CA ILE A 233 3.17 10.02 4.50
C ILE A 233 3.51 10.37 3.06
N HIS A 234 4.19 11.52 2.87
CA HIS A 234 4.56 11.99 1.53
C HIS A 234 5.83 11.25 1.03
N TRP A 235 6.50 11.76 0.00
CA TRP A 235 7.73 11.16 -0.54
C TRP A 235 8.77 10.86 0.55
N ASP A 236 9.04 11.81 1.47
CA ASP A 236 9.72 11.62 2.75
C ASP A 236 11.08 10.88 2.62
N GLY A 237 11.83 11.23 1.54
CA GLY A 237 13.10 10.60 1.20
C GLY A 237 12.97 9.26 0.46
N GLY A 238 11.79 8.91 -0.03
CA GLY A 238 11.55 7.72 -0.84
C GLY A 238 11.66 6.39 -0.09
N TRP A 239 11.61 6.41 1.23
CA TRP A 239 11.82 5.21 2.04
C TRP A 239 10.76 4.12 1.81
N LEU A 240 9.55 4.50 1.45
CA LEU A 240 8.47 3.59 1.05
C LEU A 240 8.39 3.50 -0.48
N GLU A 241 8.28 4.65 -1.15
CA GLU A 241 7.95 4.74 -2.58
C GLU A 241 8.97 4.03 -3.47
N HIS A 242 10.26 4.15 -3.17
CA HIS A 242 11.35 3.54 -3.94
C HIS A 242 11.80 2.17 -3.40
N ASN A 243 11.06 1.57 -2.46
CA ASN A 243 11.42 0.33 -1.81
C ASN A 243 10.31 -0.74 -1.88
N ILE A 244 9.57 -0.77 -2.99
CA ILE A 244 8.53 -1.77 -3.24
C ILE A 244 9.16 -3.02 -3.85
N THR A 245 9.98 -3.69 -3.06
CA THR A 245 10.70 -4.91 -3.44
C THR A 245 10.58 -6.00 -2.39
N LYS A 246 10.65 -7.25 -2.80
CA LYS A 246 10.59 -8.38 -1.88
C LYS A 246 11.64 -8.32 -0.77
N LEU A 247 12.83 -7.83 -1.10
CA LEU A 247 13.92 -7.67 -0.14
C LEU A 247 13.61 -6.63 0.95
N LYS A 248 12.88 -5.58 0.61
CA LYS A 248 12.56 -4.47 1.51
C LYS A 248 11.20 -4.59 2.19
N GLN A 249 10.36 -5.51 1.74
CA GLN A 249 8.97 -5.64 2.16
C GLN A 249 8.80 -5.65 3.69
N ASP A 250 9.54 -6.50 4.40
CA ASP A 250 9.41 -6.64 5.85
C ASP A 250 9.86 -5.36 6.58
N SER A 251 10.97 -4.75 6.12
CA SER A 251 11.50 -3.54 6.75
C SER A 251 10.61 -2.32 6.52
N VAL A 252 10.02 -2.20 5.33
CA VAL A 252 9.07 -1.11 5.03
C VAL A 252 7.77 -1.32 5.80
N ASN A 253 7.24 -2.54 5.86
CA ASN A 253 6.05 -2.84 6.68
C ASN A 253 6.28 -2.51 8.17
N ALA A 254 7.44 -2.87 8.71
CA ALA A 254 7.76 -2.57 10.10
C ALA A 254 7.80 -1.06 10.38
N LYS A 255 8.41 -0.28 9.47
CA LYS A 255 8.45 1.19 9.58
C LYS A 255 7.07 1.81 9.40
N GLN A 256 6.29 1.35 8.41
CA GLN A 256 4.93 1.80 8.17
C GLN A 256 4.06 1.61 9.42
N LYS A 257 4.15 0.44 10.07
CA LYS A 257 3.47 0.18 11.34
C LYS A 257 3.91 1.16 12.42
N ALA A 258 5.23 1.30 12.63
CA ALA A 258 5.77 2.15 13.69
C ALA A 258 5.37 3.62 13.54
N LEU A 259 5.42 4.18 12.34
CA LEU A 259 5.02 5.57 12.08
C LEU A 259 3.51 5.74 12.26
N TRP A 260 2.68 4.87 11.67
CA TRP A 260 1.23 5.02 11.74
C TRP A 260 0.66 4.77 13.14
N GLU A 261 1.26 3.92 13.96
CA GLU A 261 0.86 3.78 15.36
C GLU A 261 1.07 5.09 16.14
N GLN A 262 2.17 5.82 15.90
CA GLN A 262 2.44 7.11 16.53
C GLN A 262 1.50 8.20 16.01
N ILE A 263 1.43 8.37 14.70
CA ILE A 263 0.58 9.38 14.05
C ILE A 263 -0.88 9.20 14.45
N ALA A 264 -1.39 7.98 14.31
CA ALA A 264 -2.78 7.68 14.60
C ALA A 264 -3.12 7.86 16.10
N THR A 265 -2.20 7.49 17.00
CA THR A 265 -2.39 7.69 18.45
C THR A 265 -2.44 9.17 18.80
N ALA A 266 -1.51 9.99 18.26
CA ALA A 266 -1.45 11.41 18.54
C ALA A 266 -2.67 12.18 18.03
N MET A 267 -3.29 11.71 16.95
CA MET A 267 -4.42 12.39 16.28
C MET A 267 -5.77 11.69 16.45
N ARG A 268 -5.85 10.71 17.34
CA ARG A 268 -7.00 9.84 17.53
C ARG A 268 -8.29 10.60 17.85
N ASP A 269 -8.19 11.70 18.58
CA ASP A 269 -9.33 12.45 19.11
C ASP A 269 -9.98 13.39 18.09
N PHE A 270 -9.31 13.68 16.95
CA PHE A 270 -9.96 14.41 15.87
C PHE A 270 -11.18 13.62 15.35
N ASP A 271 -12.22 14.35 14.99
CA ASP A 271 -13.44 13.78 14.42
C ASP A 271 -13.25 13.31 12.96
N GLU A 272 -14.33 13.14 12.23
CA GLU A 272 -14.31 12.66 10.85
C GLU A 272 -13.71 13.63 9.83
N HIS A 273 -13.50 14.90 10.20
CA HIS A 273 -12.83 15.84 9.32
C HIS A 273 -11.40 15.39 8.96
N LEU A 274 -10.74 14.67 9.87
CA LEU A 274 -9.41 14.12 9.59
C LEU A 274 -9.50 12.74 8.94
N MET A 275 -8.88 12.59 7.77
CA MET A 275 -8.62 11.34 7.06
C MET A 275 -7.11 11.06 7.05
N PHE A 276 -6.72 9.80 7.02
CA PHE A 276 -5.33 9.39 6.85
C PHE A 276 -5.10 8.75 5.48
N ALA A 277 -3.96 9.02 4.87
CA ALA A 277 -3.55 8.48 3.58
C ALA A 277 -2.21 7.75 3.68
N SER A 278 -2.17 6.51 3.20
CA SER A 278 -1.14 5.51 3.48
C SER A 278 0.26 5.91 3.02
N ALA A 279 0.35 6.57 1.87
CA ALA A 279 1.59 6.93 1.18
C ALA A 279 1.36 8.20 0.32
N ASN A 280 2.27 8.46 -0.65
CA ASN A 280 2.09 9.49 -1.67
C ASN A 280 2.01 8.87 -3.07
N GLU A 281 3.13 8.64 -3.75
CA GLU A 281 3.22 8.10 -5.12
C GLU A 281 4.05 6.81 -5.16
N PRO A 282 3.53 5.70 -4.62
CA PRO A 282 4.28 4.47 -4.47
C PRO A 282 4.64 3.85 -5.83
N ALA A 283 5.93 3.73 -6.13
CA ALA A 283 6.46 3.27 -7.42
C ALA A 283 6.27 1.76 -7.59
N ALA A 284 5.11 1.36 -8.12
CA ALA A 284 4.79 -0.03 -8.44
C ALA A 284 4.29 -0.11 -9.89
N ASP A 285 4.97 -0.89 -10.74
CA ASP A 285 4.73 -0.93 -12.18
C ASP A 285 4.14 -2.27 -12.64
N ASN A 286 4.09 -3.27 -11.78
CA ASN A 286 3.66 -4.62 -12.11
C ASN A 286 2.93 -5.33 -10.97
N ALA A 287 2.39 -6.52 -11.24
CA ALA A 287 1.58 -7.27 -10.29
C ALA A 287 2.35 -7.73 -9.03
N GLU A 288 3.66 -8.03 -9.13
CA GLU A 288 4.48 -8.40 -7.98
C GLU A 288 4.68 -7.21 -7.05
N GLU A 289 5.05 -6.07 -7.59
CA GLU A 289 5.19 -4.82 -6.84
C GLU A 289 3.87 -4.36 -6.25
N MET A 290 2.75 -4.47 -7.00
CA MET A 290 1.42 -4.19 -6.46
C MET A 290 1.06 -5.10 -5.28
N ALA A 291 1.45 -6.37 -5.31
CA ALA A 291 1.22 -7.29 -4.17
C ALA A 291 2.04 -6.87 -2.93
N ILE A 292 3.26 -6.39 -3.13
CA ILE A 292 4.10 -5.84 -2.06
C ILE A 292 3.48 -4.55 -1.51
N LEU A 293 3.10 -3.62 -2.40
CA LEU A 293 2.43 -2.37 -2.02
C LEU A 293 1.12 -2.63 -1.25
N ALA A 294 0.34 -3.62 -1.68
CA ALA A 294 -0.87 -4.03 -0.96
C ALA A 294 -0.57 -4.46 0.49
N SER A 295 0.60 -5.07 0.75
CA SER A 295 1.03 -5.39 2.11
C SER A 295 1.35 -4.14 2.94
N TYR A 296 1.91 -3.09 2.33
CA TYR A 296 2.17 -1.81 3.01
C TYR A 296 0.87 -1.11 3.39
N HIS A 297 -0.10 -1.11 2.48
CA HIS A 297 -1.44 -0.58 2.74
C HIS A 297 -2.18 -1.39 3.80
N GLN A 298 -2.07 -2.73 3.79
CA GLN A 298 -2.67 -3.56 4.84
C GLN A 298 -2.07 -3.26 6.21
N THR A 299 -0.74 -3.07 6.27
CA THR A 299 -0.05 -2.69 7.50
C THR A 299 -0.52 -1.33 8.01
N PHE A 300 -0.68 -0.35 7.13
CA PHE A 300 -1.26 0.96 7.46
C PHE A 300 -2.65 0.83 8.08
N VAL A 301 -3.57 0.13 7.41
CA VAL A 301 -4.93 -0.09 7.91
C VAL A 301 -4.91 -0.73 9.30
N ASN A 302 -4.13 -1.81 9.47
CA ASN A 302 -4.02 -2.52 10.73
C ASN A 302 -3.45 -1.63 11.84
N ALA A 303 -2.39 -0.86 11.56
CA ALA A 303 -1.76 0.04 12.52
C ALA A 303 -2.73 1.12 13.00
N VAL A 304 -3.41 1.81 12.08
CA VAL A 304 -4.40 2.84 12.44
C VAL A 304 -5.55 2.24 13.24
N ARG A 305 -6.15 1.14 12.79
CA ARG A 305 -7.29 0.48 13.47
C ARG A 305 -6.93 -0.01 14.86
N SER A 306 -5.71 -0.50 15.06
CA SER A 306 -5.25 -1.01 16.35
C SER A 306 -5.22 0.04 17.45
N THR A 307 -5.08 1.32 17.11
CA THR A 307 -5.05 2.42 18.11
C THR A 307 -6.41 2.69 18.75
N GLY A 308 -7.50 2.25 18.14
CA GLY A 308 -8.84 2.36 18.69
C GLY A 308 -9.42 3.78 18.65
N GLY A 309 -10.38 4.08 19.52
CA GLY A 309 -11.10 5.34 19.51
C GLY A 309 -11.76 5.62 18.15
N LYS A 310 -11.75 6.87 17.70
CA LYS A 310 -12.29 7.27 16.38
C LYS A 310 -11.52 6.65 15.22
N ASN A 311 -10.26 6.25 15.40
CA ASN A 311 -9.47 5.59 14.37
C ASN A 311 -10.00 4.21 13.99
N SER A 312 -10.78 3.55 14.86
CA SER A 312 -11.51 2.32 14.50
C SER A 312 -12.49 2.53 13.35
N HIS A 313 -12.97 3.76 13.15
CA HIS A 313 -13.97 4.11 12.14
C HIS A 313 -13.54 5.25 11.21
N ARG A 314 -12.34 5.79 11.34
CA ARG A 314 -11.82 6.85 10.49
C ARG A 314 -11.71 6.39 9.04
N VAL A 315 -12.07 7.25 8.10
CA VAL A 315 -11.86 6.98 6.68
C VAL A 315 -10.35 6.99 6.38
N LEU A 316 -9.90 5.97 5.67
CA LEU A 316 -8.51 5.77 5.26
C LEU A 316 -8.42 5.80 3.74
N ILE A 317 -7.32 6.34 3.23
CA ILE A 317 -7.08 6.56 1.81
C ILE A 317 -5.90 5.70 1.37
N ILE A 318 -6.10 4.98 0.26
CA ILE A 318 -5.15 4.01 -0.29
C ILE A 318 -4.70 4.51 -1.66
N GLN A 319 -3.44 4.75 -1.83
CA GLN A 319 -2.87 5.19 -3.10
C GLN A 319 -2.82 4.05 -4.11
N GLY A 320 -3.21 4.34 -5.34
CA GLY A 320 -2.93 3.46 -6.47
C GLY A 320 -1.43 3.43 -6.80
N PRO A 321 -0.98 2.39 -7.52
CA PRO A 321 0.42 2.30 -7.95
C PRO A 321 0.79 3.51 -8.82
N ASN A 322 1.90 4.19 -8.48
CA ASN A 322 2.32 5.47 -9.04
C ASN A 322 1.24 6.57 -9.02
N THR A 323 0.17 6.38 -8.23
CA THR A 323 -1.09 7.17 -8.31
C THR A 323 -1.63 7.34 -9.73
N ASN A 324 -1.21 6.46 -10.63
CA ASN A 324 -1.59 6.45 -12.03
C ASN A 324 -2.93 5.75 -12.24
N ALA A 325 -3.90 6.40 -12.87
CA ALA A 325 -5.25 5.87 -13.04
C ALA A 325 -5.29 4.56 -13.85
N THR A 326 -4.48 4.44 -14.91
CA THR A 326 -4.40 3.23 -15.73
C THR A 326 -3.81 2.07 -14.92
N LEU A 327 -2.63 2.26 -14.28
CA LEU A 327 -2.01 1.22 -13.45
C LEU A 327 -2.90 0.84 -12.26
N THR A 328 -3.57 1.82 -11.65
CA THR A 328 -4.53 1.56 -10.56
C THR A 328 -5.71 0.71 -11.05
N SER A 329 -6.21 1.00 -12.25
CA SER A 329 -7.25 0.18 -12.87
C SER A 329 -6.78 -1.24 -13.15
N ASP A 330 -5.58 -1.42 -13.65
CA ASP A 330 -5.10 -2.71 -14.12
C ASP A 330 -4.58 -3.61 -12.98
N LEU A 331 -3.90 -3.03 -12.00
CA LEU A 331 -3.17 -3.78 -10.98
C LEU A 331 -3.86 -3.83 -9.61
N MET A 332 -4.59 -2.79 -9.18
CA MET A 332 -5.24 -2.76 -7.87
C MET A 332 -6.58 -3.49 -7.89
N ASN A 333 -6.56 -4.82 -7.91
CA ASN A 333 -7.77 -5.65 -7.99
C ASN A 333 -8.41 -5.94 -6.62
N THR A 334 -7.72 -5.67 -5.53
CA THR A 334 -8.21 -5.81 -4.15
C THR A 334 -7.78 -4.64 -3.32
N LEU A 335 -8.64 -4.20 -2.41
CA LEU A 335 -8.29 -3.25 -1.35
C LEU A 335 -7.87 -4.02 -0.09
N PRO A 336 -7.14 -3.36 0.83
CA PRO A 336 -6.85 -3.91 2.14
C PRO A 336 -8.12 -4.35 2.86
N LYS A 337 -8.01 -5.43 3.63
CA LYS A 337 -9.09 -5.84 4.54
C LYS A 337 -9.18 -4.85 5.69
N ASP A 338 -10.35 -4.30 5.90
CA ASP A 338 -10.62 -3.44 7.05
C ASP A 338 -11.37 -4.25 8.13
N PRO A 339 -10.71 -4.60 9.25
CA PRO A 339 -11.27 -5.52 10.24
C PRO A 339 -12.42 -4.91 11.06
N THR A 340 -12.51 -3.58 11.14
CA THR A 340 -13.44 -2.91 12.05
C THR A 340 -14.46 -2.01 11.37
N ALA A 341 -14.23 -1.63 10.13
CA ALA A 341 -14.99 -0.58 9.48
C ALA A 341 -15.21 -0.84 8.00
N ASN A 342 -16.16 -1.71 7.66
CA ASN A 342 -16.60 -1.87 6.28
C ASN A 342 -16.95 -0.51 5.65
N ARG A 343 -16.55 -0.31 4.37
CA ARG A 343 -16.85 0.89 3.57
C ARG A 343 -16.24 2.18 4.11
N ARG A 344 -15.01 2.10 4.65
CA ARG A 344 -14.28 3.28 5.15
C ARG A 344 -12.94 3.48 4.47
N LEU A 345 -12.80 2.94 3.25
CA LEU A 345 -11.64 3.15 2.40
C LEU A 345 -12.02 4.01 1.20
N MET A 346 -11.11 4.89 0.79
CA MET A 346 -11.11 5.63 -0.46
C MET A 346 -9.84 5.29 -1.24
N VAL A 347 -9.84 5.53 -2.54
CA VAL A 347 -8.67 5.35 -3.42
C VAL A 347 -8.19 6.71 -3.89
N GLU A 348 -6.86 6.89 -3.96
CA GLU A 348 -6.23 8.12 -4.44
C GLU A 348 -5.43 7.85 -5.71
N VAL A 349 -5.61 8.74 -6.69
CA VAL A 349 -4.82 8.86 -7.91
C VAL A 349 -4.42 10.32 -8.09
N HIS A 350 -3.39 10.60 -8.92
CA HIS A 350 -2.96 11.94 -9.29
C HIS A 350 -3.13 12.16 -10.79
N ASN A 351 -3.19 13.42 -11.23
CA ASN A 351 -3.28 13.75 -12.63
C ASN A 351 -2.42 14.95 -13.01
N TYR A 352 -1.33 14.68 -13.70
CA TYR A 352 -0.46 15.66 -14.31
C TYR A 352 -0.24 15.34 -15.79
N LEU A 353 -1.33 15.01 -16.47
CA LEU A 353 -1.32 14.62 -17.88
C LEU A 353 -1.63 15.80 -18.81
N PRO A 354 -0.82 16.02 -19.86
CA PRO A 354 0.48 15.40 -20.11
C PRO A 354 1.60 16.07 -19.30
N SER A 355 2.57 15.30 -18.86
CA SER A 355 3.69 15.80 -18.05
C SER A 355 4.47 16.95 -18.70
N GLN A 356 4.57 16.99 -20.04
CA GLN A 356 5.20 18.07 -20.79
C GLN A 356 4.50 19.41 -20.60
N PHE A 357 3.19 19.42 -20.42
CA PHE A 357 2.41 20.62 -20.14
C PHE A 357 2.41 20.99 -18.67
N CYS A 358 2.22 19.97 -17.81
CA CYS A 358 2.01 20.18 -16.37
C CYS A 358 3.30 20.40 -15.58
N PHE A 359 4.41 19.72 -15.96
CA PHE A 359 5.62 19.68 -15.15
C PHE A 359 6.87 20.26 -15.78
N LEU A 360 7.13 19.97 -17.08
CA LEU A 360 8.41 20.34 -17.65
C LEU A 360 8.64 21.83 -17.63
N ASN A 361 9.79 22.25 -17.12
CA ASN A 361 10.28 23.63 -17.11
C ASN A 361 11.43 23.85 -18.11
N GLU A 362 11.88 22.78 -18.75
CA GLU A 362 12.88 22.76 -19.83
C GLU A 362 12.62 21.57 -20.76
N ASP A 363 13.16 21.64 -21.99
CA ASP A 363 13.13 20.51 -22.91
C ASP A 363 14.13 19.45 -22.43
N VAL A 364 13.70 18.18 -22.45
CA VAL A 364 14.47 17.02 -22.00
C VAL A 364 14.62 16.00 -23.13
N SER A 365 15.51 15.01 -22.95
CA SER A 365 15.81 14.01 -23.98
C SER A 365 14.60 13.17 -24.42
N TRP A 366 13.62 13.00 -23.56
CA TRP A 366 12.42 12.22 -23.82
C TRP A 366 11.20 13.06 -24.23
N GLY A 367 11.27 14.40 -24.22
CA GLY A 367 10.15 15.24 -24.62
C GLY A 367 10.42 16.72 -24.55
N LYS A 368 9.71 17.48 -25.39
CA LYS A 368 9.68 18.94 -25.33
C LYS A 368 8.58 19.41 -24.39
N MET A 369 8.77 20.57 -23.77
CA MET A 369 7.68 21.28 -23.08
C MET A 369 6.53 21.53 -24.05
N ALA A 370 5.30 21.23 -23.61
CA ALA A 370 4.10 21.71 -24.27
C ALA A 370 3.66 23.04 -23.62
N TYR A 371 3.26 24.00 -24.44
CA TYR A 371 2.74 25.28 -24.00
C TYR A 371 1.24 25.36 -24.19
N TYR A 372 0.70 24.57 -25.09
CA TYR A 372 -0.69 24.62 -25.50
C TYR A 372 -1.32 23.23 -25.39
N TRP A 373 -2.45 23.15 -24.71
CA TRP A 373 -3.22 21.95 -24.49
C TRP A 373 -4.70 22.21 -24.78
N GLY A 374 -5.37 21.22 -25.34
CA GLY A 374 -6.79 21.25 -25.66
C GLY A 374 -7.06 21.66 -27.11
N ARG A 375 -8.01 20.98 -27.74
CA ARG A 375 -8.31 21.08 -29.17
C ARG A 375 -8.58 22.50 -29.68
N GLY A 376 -9.10 23.37 -28.83
CA GLY A 376 -9.38 24.79 -29.18
C GLY A 376 -8.21 25.72 -28.91
N TYR A 377 -7.10 25.27 -28.38
CA TYR A 377 -6.03 26.08 -27.85
C TYR A 377 -4.66 25.79 -28.46
N HIS A 378 -4.59 25.04 -29.55
CA HIS A 378 -3.33 24.77 -30.23
C HIS A 378 -2.83 26.01 -30.97
N SER A 379 -1.53 26.28 -30.85
CA SER A 379 -0.84 27.35 -31.55
C SER A 379 -0.55 26.97 -33.00
N THR A 380 -0.75 27.91 -33.93
CA THR A 380 -0.29 27.79 -35.30
C THR A 380 1.09 28.44 -35.50
N ILE A 381 1.54 29.25 -34.54
CA ILE A 381 2.83 29.96 -34.55
C ILE A 381 3.93 29.07 -33.96
N GLU A 382 3.62 28.32 -32.88
CA GLU A 382 4.51 27.40 -32.21
C GLU A 382 3.94 25.94 -32.22
N PRO A 383 3.69 25.34 -33.39
CA PRO A 383 2.98 24.07 -33.48
C PRO A 383 3.73 22.91 -32.79
N ASP A 384 5.03 23.01 -32.63
CA ASP A 384 5.87 22.03 -31.93
C ASP A 384 5.81 22.15 -30.38
N ARG A 385 5.05 23.14 -29.87
CA ARG A 385 4.73 23.35 -28.47
C ARG A 385 3.28 22.95 -28.11
N ASN A 386 2.52 22.46 -29.07
CA ASN A 386 1.21 21.87 -28.80
C ASN A 386 1.36 20.51 -28.12
N ALA A 387 0.47 20.19 -27.19
CA ALA A 387 0.36 18.84 -26.65
C ALA A 387 0.04 17.85 -27.78
N THR A 388 0.70 16.71 -27.79
CA THR A 388 0.53 15.67 -28.81
C THR A 388 -0.08 14.39 -28.24
N TYR A 389 -0.28 14.35 -26.93
CA TYR A 389 -0.96 13.27 -26.21
C TYR A 389 -1.51 13.81 -24.87
N GLY A 390 -2.32 13.01 -24.20
CA GLY A 390 -2.83 13.37 -22.87
C GLY A 390 -3.81 14.54 -22.91
N GLU A 391 -4.54 14.71 -24.01
CA GLU A 391 -5.59 15.71 -24.13
C GLU A 391 -6.94 15.17 -23.61
N GLU A 392 -8.04 15.85 -23.90
CA GLU A 392 -9.35 15.64 -23.27
C GLU A 392 -9.78 14.17 -23.22
N ASP A 393 -9.61 13.44 -24.33
CA ASP A 393 -10.03 12.04 -24.42
C ASP A 393 -9.29 11.13 -23.44
N ALA A 394 -8.00 11.44 -23.17
CA ALA A 394 -7.17 10.67 -22.23
C ALA A 394 -7.63 10.89 -20.78
N HIS A 395 -7.92 12.14 -20.40
CA HIS A 395 -8.48 12.46 -19.07
C HIS A 395 -9.84 11.77 -18.86
N ILE A 396 -10.73 11.87 -19.86
CA ILE A 396 -12.04 11.20 -19.83
C ILE A 396 -11.87 9.67 -19.66
N ALA A 397 -10.94 9.07 -20.41
CA ALA A 397 -10.68 7.63 -20.32
C ALA A 397 -10.21 7.22 -18.91
N ASP A 398 -9.26 7.96 -18.34
CA ASP A 398 -8.72 7.68 -17.01
C ASP A 398 -9.78 7.83 -15.92
N TYR A 399 -10.58 8.90 -15.97
CA TYR A 399 -11.64 9.10 -14.99
C TYR A 399 -12.78 8.08 -15.13
N ASN A 400 -13.10 7.64 -16.35
CA ASN A 400 -14.05 6.57 -16.58
C ASN A 400 -13.53 5.23 -16.00
N ARG A 401 -12.22 4.94 -16.10
CA ARG A 401 -11.60 3.76 -15.47
C ARG A 401 -11.81 3.80 -13.95
N MET A 402 -11.50 4.93 -13.32
CA MET A 402 -11.67 5.12 -11.87
C MET A 402 -13.14 5.03 -11.46
N LYS A 403 -14.04 5.68 -12.22
CA LYS A 403 -15.47 5.60 -11.96
C LYS A 403 -15.96 4.15 -11.98
N THR A 404 -15.70 3.44 -13.07
CA THR A 404 -16.19 2.06 -13.26
C THR A 404 -15.60 1.08 -12.23
N LYS A 405 -14.31 1.24 -11.92
CA LYS A 405 -13.62 0.30 -11.02
C LYS A 405 -13.98 0.53 -9.56
N PHE A 406 -14.15 1.79 -9.13
CA PHE A 406 -14.29 2.15 -7.72
C PHE A 406 -15.58 2.91 -7.40
N VAL A 407 -15.82 4.07 -8.03
CA VAL A 407 -16.94 4.95 -7.66
C VAL A 407 -18.28 4.25 -7.78
N ASP A 408 -18.54 3.56 -8.90
CA ASP A 408 -19.77 2.81 -9.15
C ASP A 408 -19.95 1.62 -8.19
N LYS A 409 -18.92 1.21 -7.49
CA LYS A 409 -18.94 0.16 -6.46
C LYS A 409 -19.02 0.72 -5.03
N GLY A 410 -19.21 2.04 -4.88
CA GLY A 410 -19.31 2.70 -3.58
C GLY A 410 -17.96 2.89 -2.88
N ILE A 411 -16.87 2.95 -3.64
CA ILE A 411 -15.53 3.28 -3.17
C ILE A 411 -15.18 4.66 -3.75
N PRO A 412 -15.20 5.74 -2.95
CA PRO A 412 -14.87 7.07 -3.44
C PRO A 412 -13.42 7.14 -3.94
N VAL A 413 -13.21 7.96 -4.98
CA VAL A 413 -11.89 8.24 -5.54
C VAL A 413 -11.54 9.70 -5.31
N LEU A 414 -10.31 9.95 -4.87
CA LEU A 414 -9.72 11.26 -4.76
C LEU A 414 -8.68 11.43 -5.88
N MET A 415 -8.70 12.55 -6.57
CA MET A 415 -7.57 13.03 -7.35
C MET A 415 -6.75 13.92 -6.41
N GLY A 416 -5.84 13.28 -5.64
CA GLY A 416 -5.13 13.91 -4.51
C GLY A 416 -4.20 15.04 -4.92
N GLU A 417 -3.72 14.99 -6.17
CA GLU A 417 -2.93 16.05 -6.77
C GLU A 417 -3.29 16.22 -8.24
N TYR A 418 -3.36 17.48 -8.68
CA TYR A 418 -3.34 17.87 -10.08
C TYR A 418 -2.90 19.33 -10.21
N GLY A 419 -2.30 19.69 -11.32
CA GLY A 419 -1.81 21.05 -11.55
C GLY A 419 -1.15 21.22 -12.92
N ALA A 420 -1.05 22.46 -13.37
CA ALA A 420 -0.33 22.84 -14.57
C ALA A 420 0.37 24.18 -14.37
N TYR A 421 1.54 24.36 -14.99
CA TYR A 421 2.31 25.60 -14.90
C TYR A 421 1.78 26.68 -15.82
N ARG A 422 1.73 27.94 -15.30
CA ARG A 422 1.68 29.14 -16.12
C ARG A 422 3.09 29.63 -16.42
N ARG A 423 3.37 29.80 -17.71
CA ARG A 423 4.70 30.16 -18.23
C ARG A 423 4.69 31.64 -18.63
N GLY A 424 4.98 32.54 -17.73
CA GLY A 424 4.94 33.96 -18.01
C GLY A 424 6.11 34.80 -17.50
N GLY A 425 6.96 34.19 -16.66
CA GLY A 425 8.03 34.92 -15.97
C GLY A 425 9.43 34.33 -16.11
N SER A 426 9.65 33.37 -17.03
CA SER A 426 10.90 32.64 -17.16
C SER A 426 11.52 32.74 -18.57
N ALA A 427 12.68 32.15 -18.78
CA ALA A 427 13.35 32.07 -20.08
C ALA A 427 12.56 31.32 -21.18
N ASN A 428 11.53 30.59 -20.82
CA ASN A 428 10.69 29.76 -21.70
C ASN A 428 9.28 30.34 -21.84
N VAL A 429 9.19 31.60 -22.27
CA VAL A 429 7.90 32.28 -22.43
C VAL A 429 7.28 31.91 -23.78
N PRO A 430 6.01 31.44 -23.81
CA PRO A 430 5.28 31.19 -25.05
C PRO A 430 5.17 32.48 -25.92
N GLN A 431 5.28 32.35 -27.23
CA GLN A 431 5.08 33.48 -28.13
C GLN A 431 3.63 33.99 -28.08
N GLU A 432 2.67 33.07 -27.91
CA GLU A 432 1.27 33.40 -27.72
C GLU A 432 0.89 33.24 -26.23
N LEU A 433 1.43 34.11 -25.37
CA LEU A 433 1.27 34.00 -23.91
C LEU A 433 -0.19 33.97 -23.47
N GLU A 434 -1.08 34.77 -24.10
CA GLU A 434 -2.50 34.76 -23.72
C GLU A 434 -3.20 33.46 -24.16
N LEU A 435 -2.85 32.88 -25.30
CA LEU A 435 -3.33 31.56 -25.71
C LEU A 435 -2.86 30.46 -24.74
N HIS A 436 -1.58 30.54 -24.32
CA HIS A 436 -1.06 29.64 -23.27
C HIS A 436 -1.86 29.77 -21.97
N ASN A 437 -2.08 31.01 -21.50
CA ASN A 437 -2.84 31.22 -20.27
C ASN A 437 -4.28 30.70 -20.38
N ALA A 438 -4.93 30.91 -21.52
CA ALA A 438 -6.28 30.42 -21.81
C ALA A 438 -6.29 28.85 -21.88
N SER A 439 -5.23 28.28 -22.44
CA SER A 439 -5.04 26.81 -22.45
C SER A 439 -4.89 26.23 -21.03
N VAL A 440 -4.15 26.90 -20.14
CA VAL A 440 -4.03 26.51 -18.74
C VAL A 440 -5.36 26.64 -18.00
N ASP A 441 -6.09 27.75 -18.19
CA ASP A 441 -7.43 27.94 -17.62
C ASP A 441 -8.38 26.82 -18.07
N TYR A 442 -8.34 26.48 -19.35
CA TYR A 442 -9.16 25.41 -19.91
C TYR A 442 -8.78 24.05 -19.33
N TRP A 443 -7.48 23.73 -19.23
CA TRP A 443 -7.00 22.48 -18.63
C TRP A 443 -7.50 22.32 -17.20
N ILE A 444 -7.39 23.37 -16.37
CA ILE A 444 -7.84 23.38 -14.98
C ILE A 444 -9.35 23.16 -14.91
N THR A 445 -10.12 23.95 -15.67
CA THR A 445 -11.59 23.87 -15.68
C THR A 445 -12.07 22.50 -16.15
N PHE A 446 -11.51 22.00 -17.26
CA PHE A 446 -11.86 20.71 -17.84
C PHE A 446 -11.54 19.56 -16.90
N THR A 447 -10.32 19.50 -16.37
CA THR A 447 -9.84 18.47 -15.47
C THR A 447 -10.69 18.41 -14.19
N THR A 448 -10.99 19.57 -13.59
CA THR A 448 -11.83 19.67 -12.38
C THR A 448 -13.25 19.19 -12.67
N LYS A 449 -13.88 19.67 -13.73
CA LYS A 449 -15.26 19.35 -14.12
C LYS A 449 -15.43 17.87 -14.44
N GLU A 450 -14.54 17.33 -15.26
CA GLU A 450 -14.62 15.92 -15.68
C GLU A 450 -14.39 14.96 -14.52
N ALA A 451 -13.53 15.32 -13.57
CA ALA A 451 -13.35 14.57 -12.33
C ALA A 451 -14.63 14.57 -11.50
N LEU A 452 -15.19 15.74 -11.19
CA LEU A 452 -16.40 15.88 -10.38
C LEU A 452 -17.62 15.23 -11.01
N THR A 453 -17.81 15.35 -12.32
CA THR A 453 -18.89 14.70 -13.07
C THR A 453 -18.87 13.18 -12.91
N ARG A 454 -17.70 12.58 -12.64
CA ARG A 454 -17.52 11.15 -12.41
C ARG A 454 -17.44 10.78 -10.93
N GLY A 455 -17.71 11.73 -10.03
CA GLY A 455 -17.67 11.51 -8.58
C GLY A 455 -16.27 11.39 -7.99
N ILE A 456 -15.25 11.86 -8.73
CA ILE A 456 -13.85 11.94 -8.27
C ILE A 456 -13.65 13.31 -7.62
N LYS A 457 -13.03 13.37 -6.44
CA LYS A 457 -12.83 14.62 -5.67
C LYS A 457 -11.43 15.17 -5.95
N PRO A 458 -11.29 16.33 -6.64
CA PRO A 458 -10.00 16.89 -7.03
C PRO A 458 -9.39 17.79 -5.95
N PHE A 459 -8.05 17.68 -5.76
CA PHE A 459 -7.26 18.49 -4.85
C PHE A 459 -6.16 19.21 -5.61
N TRP A 460 -6.32 20.52 -5.80
CA TRP A 460 -5.35 21.35 -6.51
C TRP A 460 -4.00 21.39 -5.79
N TRP A 461 -2.89 21.20 -6.54
CA TRP A 461 -1.54 21.31 -6.00
C TRP A 461 -1.06 22.76 -5.99
N ASP A 462 -1.05 23.40 -4.79
CA ASP A 462 -0.51 24.75 -4.61
C ASP A 462 0.78 24.73 -3.78
N THR A 463 1.80 25.39 -4.31
CA THR A 463 3.09 25.60 -3.65
C THR A 463 3.28 27.03 -3.12
N GLY A 464 2.19 27.81 -3.00
CA GLY A 464 2.18 29.24 -2.67
C GLY A 464 2.18 30.14 -3.91
N GLY A 465 1.89 29.56 -5.09
CA GLY A 465 1.80 30.26 -6.36
C GLY A 465 0.44 30.92 -6.59
N ALA A 466 -0.64 30.24 -6.22
CA ALA A 466 -1.98 30.79 -6.43
C ALA A 466 -2.46 31.63 -5.25
N VAL A 467 -2.14 31.27 -4.01
CA VAL A 467 -2.45 32.05 -2.80
C VAL A 467 -1.15 32.36 -2.05
N ASP A 468 -0.89 33.63 -1.81
CA ASP A 468 0.28 34.10 -1.05
C ASP A 468 0.18 33.67 0.41
N ARG A 469 1.17 32.90 0.89
CA ARG A 469 1.18 32.37 2.25
C ARG A 469 1.69 33.35 3.30
N ARG A 470 2.19 34.52 2.90
CA ARG A 470 2.64 35.60 3.81
C ARG A 470 1.56 36.66 4.01
N ASN A 471 0.91 37.04 2.90
CA ASN A 471 -0.07 38.12 2.88
C ASN A 471 -1.52 37.62 2.83
N TYR A 472 -1.71 36.30 2.61
CA TYR A 472 -3.01 35.63 2.54
C TYR A 472 -3.91 36.14 1.41
N THR A 473 -3.30 36.65 0.32
CA THR A 473 -4.01 37.20 -0.85
C THR A 473 -3.89 36.27 -2.05
N VAL A 474 -4.89 36.30 -2.92
CA VAL A 474 -4.83 35.59 -4.20
C VAL A 474 -3.79 36.26 -5.11
N LYS A 475 -2.82 35.48 -5.60
CA LYS A 475 -1.79 35.90 -6.56
C LYS A 475 -2.15 35.54 -8.00
N ASP A 476 -2.75 34.37 -8.19
CA ASP A 476 -3.23 33.90 -9.49
C ASP A 476 -4.75 33.73 -9.47
N GLN A 477 -5.46 34.81 -9.75
CA GLN A 477 -6.92 34.82 -9.78
C GLN A 477 -7.46 33.91 -10.89
N ARG A 478 -6.75 33.79 -12.04
CA ARG A 478 -7.16 32.95 -13.16
C ARG A 478 -7.23 31.46 -12.72
N THR A 479 -6.27 31.00 -11.93
CA THR A 479 -6.30 29.64 -11.39
C THR A 479 -7.49 29.44 -10.47
N ILE A 480 -7.76 30.37 -9.55
CA ILE A 480 -8.93 30.27 -8.66
C ILE A 480 -10.23 30.27 -9.46
N ASP A 481 -10.39 31.17 -10.42
CA ASP A 481 -11.59 31.28 -11.27
C ASP A 481 -11.81 29.98 -12.07
N ALA A 482 -10.75 29.42 -12.67
CA ALA A 482 -10.82 28.18 -13.44
C ALA A 482 -11.19 26.96 -12.58
N LEU A 483 -10.67 26.87 -11.34
CA LEU A 483 -11.02 25.83 -10.38
C LEU A 483 -12.50 25.91 -9.99
N LEU A 484 -12.99 27.11 -9.69
CA LEU A 484 -14.39 27.34 -9.31
C LEU A 484 -15.34 27.12 -10.49
N GLU A 485 -14.95 27.48 -11.71
CA GLU A 485 -15.75 27.22 -12.92
C GLU A 485 -15.86 25.70 -13.17
N GLY A 486 -14.76 24.97 -12.98
CA GLY A 486 -14.77 23.51 -13.06
C GLY A 486 -15.59 22.84 -11.96
N GLY A 487 -15.80 23.52 -10.83
CA GLY A 487 -16.62 23.10 -9.70
C GLY A 487 -18.13 23.29 -9.86
N LYS A 488 -18.56 23.98 -10.93
CA LYS A 488 -19.98 24.22 -11.26
C LYS A 488 -20.53 23.06 -12.13
#